data_06c2955516868223e7a93b72f03588da
#
_entry.id   06c2955516868223e7a93b72f03588da
#
_cell.length_a   1.000
_cell.length_b   1.000
_cell.length_c   1.000
_cell.angle_alpha   90.00
_cell.angle_beta   90.00
_cell.angle_gamma   90.00
#
_symmetry.space_group_name_H-M   'P 1'
#
loop_
_entity.id
_entity.type
_entity.pdbx_description
1 polymer ?
#
loop_
_entity_poly.entity_id
_entity_poly.type
_entity_poly.pdbx_seq_one_letter_code
_entity_poly.pdbx_strand_id
1 'polypeptide(L)'
;MVIILYLSKYDTKYIKKEMFILKRITKNIICIILILLIVTMNFLTINYAKENINNKESDGKIELENNNSNNMMPPDRPDGSSDMKVPSKPDEDSNMEMPDRPNDNQQEQNKNDVNKPDTSNIDLNKKEDNTSLTYIYYIIFGITNLVIAMIIIYLIMSKFNKKTFKETFSNSDKIIINILAVIILTVGFTYIDRIITTNLIENNSLKEDNPKNDNNSINYSSKIEITENKTITNETYSSENKDENTILVSGDINVEISDTTITKTGDSDGGDNTSFCGTNSAITVKDKANVILKNLNITTDATGANGVFSYGGSATTNNSSGDGTKVIISDSTITTTKDNSGGIMTTGGGNMIASNLTITTSGISSAAIRSDRGGGTVSVDGGTYTTNGQGSPTIYSTASITVNNAKLVSNTSEGIVIEGKNSITLNNVELIDTNNKLNGKSTTYKNIFLYQSMSGDAANGISEFTSINSKITTNNGDTIYVTNTKATINLTNNIIINNDENGNFLRIQSDSWGISGSNGGDVDLFLNNQDAEGNIVVDNISSLNMKMTTSNYEGSINNENSGAEITLTIDKDSTLKLTGDSYITKLDNEDSTNSNIDFNGYKLYVDGKQIN
;
A
#
# COMPACT_ATOMS: atom_id res chain seq x y z
N MET A 1 -29.04 -73.14 37.24
CA MET A 1 -30.41 -72.60 37.34
C MET A 1 -30.52 -71.37 38.24
N VAL A 2 -29.44 -70.88 38.90
CA VAL A 2 -29.45 -69.70 39.79
C VAL A 2 -29.05 -68.42 39.08
N ILE A 3 -28.30 -68.50 37.97
CA ILE A 3 -27.81 -67.30 37.19
C ILE A 3 -28.90 -66.75 36.26
N ILE A 4 -29.88 -67.60 35.84
CA ILE A 4 -30.97 -67.16 34.95
C ILE A 4 -32.07 -66.37 35.71
N LEU A 5 -32.21 -66.60 37.04
CA LEU A 5 -33.17 -65.87 37.89
C LEU A 5 -32.69 -64.50 38.37
N TYR A 6 -31.38 -64.18 38.22
CA TYR A 6 -30.85 -62.87 38.61
C TYR A 6 -30.97 -61.84 37.50
N LEU A 7 -31.13 -62.25 36.25
CA LEU A 7 -31.27 -61.36 35.09
C LEU A 7 -32.74 -60.95 34.81
N SER A 8 -33.72 -61.58 35.44
CA SER A 8 -35.12 -61.23 35.24
C SER A 8 -35.60 -60.07 36.11
N LYS A 9 -34.77 -59.53 36.99
CA LYS A 9 -35.15 -58.46 37.93
C LYS A 9 -34.65 -57.09 37.54
N TYR A 10 -33.91 -56.99 36.44
CA TYR A 10 -33.60 -55.68 35.90
C TYR A 10 -34.78 -55.17 35.06
N ASP A 11 -35.38 -54.12 35.55
CA ASP A 11 -36.55 -53.44 34.96
C ASP A 11 -36.26 -53.20 33.45
N THR A 12 -37.00 -53.87 32.59
CA THR A 12 -36.94 -53.73 31.12
C THR A 12 -37.11 -52.28 30.69
N LYS A 13 -37.66 -51.45 31.56
CA LYS A 13 -37.80 -50.01 31.38
C LYS A 13 -36.45 -49.28 31.53
N TYR A 14 -35.57 -49.76 32.44
CA TYR A 14 -34.22 -49.20 32.65
C TYR A 14 -33.30 -49.55 31.47
N ILE A 15 -33.28 -50.78 31.03
CA ILE A 15 -32.49 -51.24 29.87
C ILE A 15 -32.95 -50.52 28.60
N LYS A 16 -34.24 -50.31 28.38
CA LYS A 16 -34.75 -49.53 27.26
C LYS A 16 -34.33 -48.07 27.34
N LYS A 17 -34.25 -47.46 28.51
CA LYS A 17 -33.80 -46.09 28.74
C LYS A 17 -32.30 -45.94 28.44
N GLU A 18 -31.48 -46.86 28.94
CA GLU A 18 -30.04 -46.87 28.66
C GLU A 18 -29.74 -47.10 27.18
N MET A 19 -30.42 -48.05 26.52
CA MET A 19 -30.29 -48.25 25.07
C MET A 19 -30.73 -47.03 24.26
N PHE A 20 -31.74 -46.30 24.71
CA PHE A 20 -32.22 -45.08 24.07
C PHE A 20 -31.19 -43.95 24.21
N ILE A 21 -30.58 -43.79 25.39
CA ILE A 21 -29.51 -42.83 25.66
C ILE A 21 -28.29 -43.16 24.80
N LEU A 22 -27.86 -44.41 24.74
CA LEU A 22 -26.74 -44.86 23.95
C LEU A 22 -26.94 -44.59 22.45
N LYS A 23 -28.13 -44.92 21.90
CA LYS A 23 -28.48 -44.62 20.51
C LYS A 23 -28.45 -43.11 20.20
N ARG A 24 -28.84 -42.27 21.17
CA ARG A 24 -28.82 -40.80 21.02
C ARG A 24 -27.39 -40.25 21.04
N ILE A 25 -26.54 -40.76 21.94
CA ILE A 25 -25.11 -40.39 22.01
C ILE A 25 -24.41 -40.79 20.72
N THR A 26 -24.62 -42.01 20.22
CA THR A 26 -24.05 -42.53 18.98
C THR A 26 -24.47 -41.66 17.79
N LYS A 27 -25.75 -41.26 17.67
CA LYS A 27 -26.20 -40.35 16.62
C LYS A 27 -25.52 -38.98 16.65
N ASN A 28 -25.35 -38.39 17.83
CA ASN A 28 -24.69 -37.10 17.99
C ASN A 28 -23.20 -37.19 17.64
N ILE A 29 -22.53 -38.28 18.04
CA ILE A 29 -21.14 -38.54 17.67
C ILE A 29 -21.01 -38.66 16.14
N ILE A 30 -21.90 -39.40 15.49
CA ILE A 30 -21.89 -39.51 14.01
C ILE A 30 -22.08 -38.13 13.34
N CYS A 31 -22.99 -37.28 13.84
CA CYS A 31 -23.20 -35.95 13.31
C CYS A 31 -21.93 -35.07 13.48
N ILE A 32 -21.25 -35.14 14.62
CA ILE A 32 -20.01 -34.41 14.87
C ILE A 32 -18.91 -34.89 13.90
N ILE A 33 -18.79 -36.22 13.73
CA ILE A 33 -17.84 -36.80 12.76
C ILE A 33 -18.12 -36.31 11.33
N LEU A 34 -19.40 -36.27 10.93
CA LEU A 34 -19.82 -35.74 9.61
C LEU A 34 -19.46 -34.27 9.44
N ILE A 35 -19.68 -33.44 10.45
CA ILE A 35 -19.23 -32.01 10.39
C ILE A 35 -17.73 -31.91 10.20
N LEU A 36 -16.94 -32.67 10.97
CA LEU A 36 -15.48 -32.68 10.87
C LEU A 36 -15.03 -33.13 9.47
N LEU A 37 -15.65 -34.19 8.92
CA LEU A 37 -15.35 -34.66 7.56
C LEU A 37 -15.67 -33.59 6.49
N ILE A 38 -16.81 -32.89 6.60
CA ILE A 38 -17.18 -31.85 5.65
C ILE A 38 -16.21 -30.64 5.74
N VAL A 39 -15.84 -30.23 6.96
CA VAL A 39 -14.84 -29.17 7.16
C VAL A 39 -13.49 -29.56 6.56
N THR A 40 -13.05 -30.82 6.75
CA THR A 40 -11.82 -31.35 6.16
C THR A 40 -11.89 -31.38 4.64
N MET A 41 -13.03 -31.78 4.06
CA MET A 41 -13.25 -31.77 2.61
C MET A 41 -13.22 -30.35 2.03
N ASN A 42 -13.83 -29.37 2.71
CA ASN A 42 -13.74 -27.96 2.29
C ASN A 42 -12.30 -27.48 2.30
N PHE A 43 -11.53 -27.79 3.35
CA PHE A 43 -10.11 -27.45 3.44
C PHE A 43 -9.26 -28.08 2.31
N LEU A 44 -9.50 -29.37 2.01
CA LEU A 44 -8.83 -30.04 0.89
C LEU A 44 -9.22 -29.44 -0.45
N THR A 45 -10.49 -29.03 -0.62
CA THR A 45 -10.98 -28.40 -1.86
C THR A 45 -10.34 -27.03 -2.07
N ILE A 46 -10.17 -26.23 -1.00
CA ILE A 46 -9.46 -24.95 -1.04
C ILE A 46 -8.01 -25.15 -1.44
N ASN A 47 -7.31 -26.13 -0.83
CA ASN A 47 -5.92 -26.42 -1.17
C ASN A 47 -5.76 -26.93 -2.61
N TYR A 48 -6.67 -27.79 -3.08
CA TYR A 48 -6.65 -28.27 -4.47
C TYR A 48 -6.94 -27.16 -5.50
N ALA A 49 -7.87 -26.25 -5.18
CA ALA A 49 -8.12 -25.06 -6.00
C ALA A 49 -6.89 -24.18 -6.10
N LYS A 50 -6.17 -24.02 -5.00
CA LYS A 50 -4.92 -23.28 -4.89
C LYS A 50 -3.81 -23.87 -5.75
N GLU A 51 -3.58 -25.19 -5.66
CA GLU A 51 -2.56 -25.89 -6.48
C GLU A 51 -2.85 -25.80 -7.98
N ASN A 52 -4.13 -25.90 -8.40
CA ASN A 52 -4.50 -25.80 -9.80
C ASN A 52 -4.39 -24.39 -10.38
N ILE A 53 -4.61 -23.34 -9.56
CA ILE A 53 -4.39 -21.95 -9.97
C ILE A 53 -2.89 -21.74 -10.20
N ASN A 54 -2.04 -22.18 -9.28
CA ASN A 54 -0.59 -22.03 -9.37
C ASN A 54 0.01 -22.82 -10.55
N ASN A 55 -0.44 -24.04 -10.80
CA ASN A 55 0.04 -24.85 -11.94
C ASN A 55 -0.37 -24.27 -13.30
N LYS A 56 -1.54 -23.63 -13.43
CA LYS A 56 -1.95 -22.98 -14.68
C LYS A 56 -1.24 -21.66 -14.94
N GLU A 57 -0.82 -20.92 -13.90
CA GLU A 57 0.04 -19.75 -14.08
C GLU A 57 1.45 -20.13 -14.51
N SER A 58 2.01 -21.25 -14.03
CA SER A 58 3.31 -21.75 -14.48
C SER A 58 3.29 -22.21 -15.95
N ASP A 59 2.22 -22.88 -16.39
CA ASP A 59 2.08 -23.33 -17.78
C ASP A 59 1.82 -22.15 -18.74
N GLY A 60 1.09 -21.12 -18.31
CA GLY A 60 0.88 -19.89 -19.09
C GLY A 60 2.15 -19.04 -19.25
N LYS A 61 3.04 -19.04 -18.26
CA LYS A 61 4.34 -18.34 -18.32
C LYS A 61 5.34 -19.03 -19.26
N ILE A 62 5.31 -20.36 -19.36
CA ILE A 62 6.21 -21.12 -20.25
C ILE A 62 5.88 -20.89 -21.74
N GLU A 63 4.61 -20.70 -22.12
CA GLU A 63 4.23 -20.38 -23.50
C GLU A 63 4.53 -18.91 -23.91
N LEU A 64 4.62 -17.98 -22.95
CA LEU A 64 4.94 -16.57 -23.21
C LEU A 64 6.44 -16.30 -23.32
N GLU A 65 7.30 -17.09 -22.67
CA GLU A 65 8.76 -16.93 -22.76
C GLU A 65 9.36 -17.34 -24.12
N ASN A 66 8.62 -18.09 -24.96
CA ASN A 66 9.12 -18.51 -26.28
C ASN A 66 8.77 -17.56 -27.44
N ASN A 67 8.04 -16.46 -27.21
CA ASN A 67 7.56 -15.60 -28.30
C ASN A 67 7.58 -14.08 -28.02
N ASN A 68 8.51 -13.53 -27.24
CA ASN A 68 8.76 -12.09 -27.33
C ASN A 68 9.99 -11.65 -26.51
N SER A 69 11.13 -11.63 -27.17
CA SER A 69 12.24 -10.78 -26.77
C SER A 69 12.09 -9.41 -27.44
N ASN A 70 11.08 -8.63 -27.10
CA ASN A 70 11.04 -7.18 -27.33
C ASN A 70 9.70 -6.62 -26.82
N ASN A 71 9.78 -5.68 -25.87
CA ASN A 71 8.73 -4.82 -25.36
C ASN A 71 7.70 -5.47 -24.42
N MET A 72 8.03 -5.59 -23.13
CA MET A 72 7.08 -5.39 -22.04
C MET A 72 7.61 -4.30 -21.12
N MET A 73 6.95 -3.14 -21.18
CA MET A 73 7.02 -2.15 -20.11
C MET A 73 6.44 -2.74 -18.82
N PRO A 74 7.02 -2.43 -17.66
CA PRO A 74 6.41 -2.73 -16.36
C PRO A 74 5.02 -2.08 -16.25
N PRO A 75 4.10 -2.62 -15.44
CA PRO A 75 2.82 -1.96 -15.19
C PRO A 75 3.08 -0.55 -14.65
N ASP A 76 2.41 0.41 -15.25
CA ASP A 76 2.58 1.84 -15.13
C ASP A 76 2.82 2.31 -13.68
N ARG A 77 4.02 2.82 -13.44
CA ARG A 77 4.16 3.92 -12.48
C ARG A 77 3.21 5.03 -12.94
N PRO A 78 2.63 5.80 -12.02
CA PRO A 78 1.87 6.95 -12.41
C PRO A 78 2.80 8.04 -12.95
N ASP A 79 3.32 7.85 -14.14
CA ASP A 79 4.08 8.85 -14.89
C ASP A 79 3.12 9.59 -15.79
N GLY A 80 2.83 10.82 -15.39
CA GLY A 80 2.07 11.75 -16.21
C GLY A 80 2.87 12.15 -17.45
N SER A 81 2.74 11.41 -18.52
CA SER A 81 3.05 11.89 -19.85
C SER A 81 2.00 11.41 -20.84
N SER A 82 0.89 12.11 -20.92
CA SER A 82 0.09 12.15 -22.12
C SER A 82 0.12 13.57 -22.67
N ASP A 83 0.82 13.76 -23.78
CA ASP A 83 0.77 14.95 -24.61
C ASP A 83 -0.69 15.25 -25.01
N MET A 84 -1.37 16.11 -24.27
CA MET A 84 -2.51 16.84 -24.78
C MET A 84 -2.01 18.18 -25.31
N LYS A 85 -1.83 18.27 -26.61
CA LYS A 85 -1.78 19.56 -27.31
C LYS A 85 -3.11 20.27 -27.07
N VAL A 86 -3.01 21.40 -26.37
CA VAL A 86 -4.09 22.38 -26.29
C VAL A 86 -4.29 22.98 -27.67
N PRO A 87 -5.52 23.01 -28.23
CA PRO A 87 -5.76 23.74 -29.47
C PRO A 87 -5.72 25.24 -29.18
N SER A 88 -4.87 25.99 -29.87
CA SER A 88 -4.89 27.42 -29.92
C SER A 88 -6.12 27.92 -30.68
N LYS A 89 -6.77 29.00 -30.17
CA LYS A 89 -7.85 29.73 -30.78
C LYS A 89 -7.48 30.19 -32.20
N PRO A 90 -8.48 30.23 -33.14
CA PRO A 90 -8.25 30.76 -34.46
C PRO A 90 -8.32 32.31 -34.46
N ASP A 91 -7.34 32.94 -35.08
CA ASP A 91 -7.45 34.32 -35.58
C ASP A 91 -7.91 34.26 -37.02
N GLU A 92 -8.79 35.21 -37.33
CA GLU A 92 -9.46 35.39 -38.62
C GLU A 92 -8.49 35.91 -39.70
N ASP A 93 -8.89 35.63 -40.95
CA ASP A 93 -8.48 36.19 -42.24
C ASP A 93 -7.22 35.65 -42.94
N SER A 94 -7.46 34.83 -43.95
CA SER A 94 -7.34 35.21 -45.38
C SER A 94 -7.27 33.97 -46.31
N ASN A 95 -8.00 34.12 -47.40
CA ASN A 95 -8.12 33.26 -48.56
C ASN A 95 -6.80 32.67 -49.08
N MET A 96 -6.81 31.40 -49.47
CA MET A 96 -6.34 30.97 -50.81
C MET A 96 -6.56 29.46 -51.03
N GLU A 97 -6.85 29.21 -52.29
CA GLU A 97 -7.34 28.08 -53.03
C GLU A 97 -6.60 26.75 -52.84
N MET A 98 -7.39 25.67 -53.00
CA MET A 98 -6.89 24.28 -53.26
C MET A 98 -6.31 24.16 -54.68
N PRO A 99 -5.42 23.22 -54.89
CA PRO A 99 -5.45 22.43 -56.09
C PRO A 99 -5.49 20.90 -55.87
N ASP A 100 -6.06 20.29 -56.87
CA ASP A 100 -6.57 18.96 -57.10
C ASP A 100 -5.63 17.79 -56.86
N ARG A 101 -6.27 16.62 -56.62
CA ARG A 101 -5.74 15.26 -56.80
C ARG A 101 -5.41 14.98 -58.27
N PRO A 102 -4.48 14.11 -58.54
CA PRO A 102 -4.64 13.16 -59.63
C PRO A 102 -4.67 11.68 -59.17
N ASN A 103 -5.59 11.05 -59.85
CA ASN A 103 -5.81 9.61 -59.92
C ASN A 103 -4.79 8.92 -60.86
N ASP A 104 -4.69 7.61 -60.68
CA ASP A 104 -4.58 6.53 -61.67
C ASP A 104 -3.29 5.70 -61.79
N ASN A 105 -3.54 4.44 -61.45
CA ASN A 105 -3.31 3.20 -62.23
C ASN A 105 -1.97 2.96 -62.98
N GLN A 106 -1.39 1.83 -62.70
CA GLN A 106 -1.16 0.64 -63.52
C GLN A 106 0.15 -0.15 -63.18
N GLN A 107 -0.06 -1.42 -62.83
CA GLN A 107 0.52 -2.66 -63.36
C GLN A 107 2.04 -2.73 -63.64
N GLU A 108 2.78 -3.71 -63.22
CA GLU A 108 2.81 -5.17 -63.46
C GLU A 108 4.07 -5.83 -62.81
N GLN A 109 3.84 -7.04 -62.28
CA GLN A 109 4.66 -8.26 -62.29
C GLN A 109 6.16 -8.24 -61.94
N ASN A 110 6.58 -8.94 -60.88
CA ASN A 110 7.12 -10.30 -60.98
C ASN A 110 7.52 -10.93 -59.62
N LYS A 111 7.05 -12.15 -59.47
CA LYS A 111 7.39 -13.30 -58.64
C LYS A 111 8.72 -13.29 -57.88
N ASN A 112 8.67 -13.63 -56.59
CA ASN A 112 9.26 -14.91 -56.14
C ASN A 112 8.73 -15.28 -54.75
N ASP A 113 8.29 -16.51 -54.63
CA ASP A 113 7.80 -17.22 -53.47
C ASP A 113 8.83 -17.25 -52.32
N VAL A 114 8.41 -16.85 -51.10
CA VAL A 114 8.87 -17.48 -49.86
C VAL A 114 7.69 -17.54 -48.91
N ASN A 115 7.38 -18.70 -48.44
CA ASN A 115 6.31 -19.16 -47.59
C ASN A 115 5.97 -18.21 -46.42
N LYS A 116 4.72 -17.75 -46.40
CA LYS A 116 4.06 -17.12 -45.27
C LYS A 116 3.36 -18.22 -44.46
N PRO A 117 3.62 -18.40 -43.16
CA PRO A 117 2.78 -19.28 -42.37
C PRO A 117 1.39 -18.65 -42.18
N ASP A 118 0.40 -19.49 -42.38
CA ASP A 118 -1.03 -19.24 -42.28
C ASP A 118 -1.42 -18.78 -40.87
N THR A 119 -1.87 -17.53 -40.71
CA THR A 119 -2.40 -16.99 -39.47
C THR A 119 -3.92 -16.99 -39.44
N SER A 120 -4.52 -18.16 -39.62
CA SER A 120 -5.93 -18.39 -39.35
C SER A 120 -6.05 -19.52 -38.35
N ASN A 121 -6.18 -19.18 -37.09
CA ASN A 121 -6.81 -19.85 -35.97
C ASN A 121 -6.10 -19.48 -34.64
N ILE A 122 -6.26 -18.21 -34.23
CA ILE A 122 -6.10 -17.88 -32.80
C ILE A 122 -7.50 -18.03 -32.21
N ASP A 123 -7.68 -19.14 -31.52
CA ASP A 123 -8.90 -19.49 -30.81
C ASP A 123 -9.06 -18.56 -29.61
N LEU A 124 -9.92 -17.54 -29.74
CA LEU A 124 -10.27 -16.56 -28.69
C LEU A 124 -11.10 -17.14 -27.53
N ASN A 125 -11.29 -18.48 -27.49
CA ASN A 125 -12.16 -19.15 -26.53
C ASN A 125 -11.48 -19.59 -25.23
N LYS A 126 -10.21 -19.28 -24.98
CA LYS A 126 -9.50 -19.72 -23.75
C LYS A 126 -9.71 -18.83 -22.51
N LYS A 127 -10.51 -17.76 -22.60
CA LYS A 127 -10.77 -16.86 -21.46
C LYS A 127 -12.05 -17.19 -20.66
N GLU A 128 -12.89 -18.12 -21.14
CA GLU A 128 -14.15 -18.49 -20.46
C GLU A 128 -14.02 -19.59 -19.40
N ASP A 129 -12.97 -20.41 -19.41
CA ASP A 129 -12.90 -21.59 -18.54
C ASP A 129 -12.54 -21.30 -17.08
N ASN A 130 -11.87 -20.19 -16.77
CA ASN A 130 -11.47 -19.89 -15.38
C ASN A 130 -12.63 -19.36 -14.52
N THR A 131 -13.58 -18.65 -15.12
CA THR A 131 -14.77 -18.13 -14.43
C THR A 131 -15.71 -19.27 -14.04
N SER A 132 -15.89 -20.28 -14.88
CA SER A 132 -16.78 -21.41 -14.61
C SER A 132 -16.27 -22.31 -13.48
N LEU A 133 -14.96 -22.52 -13.37
CA LEU A 133 -14.36 -23.33 -12.30
C LEU A 133 -14.54 -22.64 -10.92
N THR A 134 -14.35 -21.35 -10.85
CA THR A 134 -14.54 -20.58 -9.63
C THR A 134 -15.99 -20.62 -9.13
N TYR A 135 -16.97 -20.53 -10.03
CA TYR A 135 -18.39 -20.68 -9.68
C TYR A 135 -18.72 -22.08 -9.16
N ILE A 136 -18.13 -23.14 -9.71
CA ILE A 136 -18.31 -24.51 -9.22
C ILE A 136 -17.84 -24.65 -7.77
N TYR A 137 -16.70 -24.09 -7.39
CA TYR A 137 -16.23 -24.10 -6.00
C TYR A 137 -17.18 -23.37 -5.04
N TYR A 138 -17.69 -22.21 -5.42
CA TYR A 138 -18.68 -21.50 -4.57
C TYR A 138 -19.99 -22.26 -4.42
N ILE A 139 -20.44 -22.99 -5.46
CA ILE A 139 -21.62 -23.87 -5.36
C ILE A 139 -21.35 -25.02 -4.39
N ILE A 140 -20.19 -25.65 -4.45
CA ILE A 140 -19.80 -26.74 -3.54
C ILE A 140 -19.76 -26.22 -2.09
N PHE A 141 -19.14 -25.07 -1.82
CA PHE A 141 -19.12 -24.46 -0.50
C PHE A 141 -20.53 -24.12 0.00
N GLY A 142 -21.38 -23.56 -0.85
CA GLY A 142 -22.78 -23.27 -0.49
C GLY A 142 -23.55 -24.53 -0.08
N ILE A 143 -23.40 -25.64 -0.81
CA ILE A 143 -24.05 -26.92 -0.50
C ILE A 143 -23.51 -27.52 0.81
N THR A 144 -22.20 -27.54 1.01
CA THR A 144 -21.57 -28.09 2.23
C THR A 144 -21.95 -27.28 3.47
N ASN A 145 -21.98 -25.95 3.38
CA ASN A 145 -22.40 -25.07 4.47
C ASN A 145 -23.88 -25.21 4.80
N LEU A 146 -24.73 -25.44 3.80
CA LEU A 146 -26.14 -25.76 4.02
C LEU A 146 -26.31 -27.05 4.86
N VAL A 147 -25.55 -28.10 4.52
CA VAL A 147 -25.59 -29.37 5.27
C VAL A 147 -25.10 -29.18 6.71
N ILE A 148 -24.00 -28.43 6.92
CA ILE A 148 -23.48 -28.13 8.26
C ILE A 148 -24.53 -27.37 9.08
N ALA A 149 -25.14 -26.32 8.53
CA ALA A 149 -26.17 -25.53 9.20
C ALA A 149 -27.39 -26.39 9.60
N MET A 150 -27.83 -27.26 8.71
CA MET A 150 -28.94 -28.21 9.03
C MET A 150 -28.57 -29.16 10.18
N ILE A 151 -27.35 -29.69 10.21
CA ILE A 151 -26.88 -30.57 11.29
C ILE A 151 -26.79 -29.80 12.61
N ILE A 152 -26.28 -28.58 12.61
CA ILE A 152 -26.20 -27.74 13.83
C ILE A 152 -27.57 -27.46 14.40
N ILE A 153 -28.54 -27.03 13.58
CA ILE A 153 -29.92 -26.78 14.03
C ILE A 153 -30.56 -28.07 14.56
N TYR A 154 -30.35 -29.21 13.88
CA TYR A 154 -30.82 -30.51 14.37
C TYR A 154 -30.22 -30.86 15.73
N LEU A 155 -28.90 -30.68 15.95
CA LEU A 155 -28.25 -30.98 17.23
C LEU A 155 -28.82 -30.12 18.36
N ILE A 156 -29.04 -28.81 18.11
CA ILE A 156 -29.66 -27.88 19.04
C ILE A 156 -31.05 -28.34 19.40
N MET A 157 -31.90 -28.62 18.41
CA MET A 157 -33.29 -29.04 18.62
C MET A 157 -33.38 -30.42 19.28
N SER A 158 -32.48 -31.34 18.92
CA SER A 158 -32.41 -32.67 19.56
C SER A 158 -32.00 -32.58 21.04
N LYS A 159 -31.04 -31.66 21.36
CA LYS A 159 -30.57 -31.47 22.75
C LYS A 159 -31.63 -30.79 23.65
N PHE A 160 -32.22 -29.70 23.16
CA PHE A 160 -33.14 -28.89 23.98
C PHE A 160 -34.60 -29.31 23.89
N ASN A 161 -35.11 -29.76 22.73
CA ASN A 161 -36.51 -30.05 22.50
C ASN A 161 -36.80 -31.54 22.24
N LYS A 162 -35.79 -32.43 22.29
CA LYS A 162 -35.89 -33.88 22.05
C LYS A 162 -36.55 -34.25 20.70
N LYS A 163 -36.45 -33.40 19.67
CA LYS A 163 -37.03 -33.62 18.34
C LYS A 163 -36.12 -34.46 17.46
N THR A 164 -36.72 -35.27 16.57
CA THR A 164 -35.98 -35.96 15.49
C THR A 164 -35.64 -35.02 14.34
N PHE A 165 -34.76 -35.44 13.43
CA PHE A 165 -34.43 -34.65 12.25
C PHE A 165 -35.68 -34.30 11.42
N LYS A 166 -36.57 -35.27 11.18
CA LYS A 166 -37.81 -35.05 10.43
C LYS A 166 -38.71 -34.04 11.14
N GLU A 167 -38.89 -34.15 12.46
CA GLU A 167 -39.71 -33.21 13.25
C GLU A 167 -39.10 -31.80 13.29
N THR A 168 -37.79 -31.68 13.20
CA THR A 168 -37.11 -30.38 13.17
C THR A 168 -37.41 -29.62 11.87
N PHE A 169 -37.42 -30.31 10.74
CA PHE A 169 -37.53 -29.67 9.43
C PHE A 169 -38.83 -29.92 8.66
N SER A 170 -39.72 -30.81 9.15
CA SER A 170 -40.96 -31.12 8.45
C SER A 170 -42.22 -30.97 9.33
N ASN A 171 -42.15 -31.32 10.62
CA ASN A 171 -43.33 -31.39 11.51
C ASN A 171 -43.15 -30.53 12.76
N SER A 172 -42.43 -29.41 12.68
CA SER A 172 -42.23 -28.51 13.83
C SER A 172 -43.14 -27.29 13.73
N ASP A 173 -43.76 -26.89 14.85
CA ASP A 173 -44.51 -25.63 14.94
C ASP A 173 -43.67 -24.40 14.68
N LYS A 174 -42.34 -24.56 14.73
CA LYS A 174 -41.34 -23.50 14.46
C LYS A 174 -40.54 -23.76 13.17
N ILE A 175 -41.12 -24.48 12.21
CA ILE A 175 -40.42 -24.85 10.95
C ILE A 175 -39.84 -23.63 10.22
N ILE A 176 -40.60 -22.53 10.17
CA ILE A 176 -40.16 -21.28 9.49
C ILE A 176 -38.92 -20.71 10.19
N ILE A 177 -38.93 -20.70 11.53
CA ILE A 177 -37.78 -20.18 12.32
C ILE A 177 -36.54 -21.07 12.10
N ASN A 178 -36.72 -22.40 12.10
CA ASN A 178 -35.62 -23.34 11.87
C ASN A 178 -35.04 -23.20 10.45
N ILE A 179 -35.89 -23.00 9.43
CA ILE A 179 -35.46 -22.76 8.04
C ILE A 179 -34.72 -21.42 7.92
N LEU A 180 -35.24 -20.35 8.52
CA LEU A 180 -34.56 -19.04 8.55
C LEU A 180 -33.19 -19.12 9.24
N ALA A 181 -33.12 -19.84 10.38
CA ALA A 181 -31.83 -20.05 11.05
C ALA A 181 -30.80 -20.80 10.19
N VAL A 182 -31.26 -21.82 9.42
CA VAL A 182 -30.39 -22.53 8.45
C VAL A 182 -29.91 -21.58 7.36
N ILE A 183 -30.79 -20.76 6.80
CA ILE A 183 -30.42 -19.79 5.74
C ILE A 183 -29.38 -18.82 6.28
N ILE A 184 -29.59 -18.20 7.45
CA ILE A 184 -28.66 -17.24 8.06
C ILE A 184 -27.31 -17.89 8.32
N LEU A 185 -27.25 -19.11 8.88
CA LEU A 185 -26.00 -19.82 9.13
C LEU A 185 -25.30 -20.19 7.83
N THR A 186 -26.04 -20.62 6.79
CA THR A 186 -25.46 -20.96 5.49
C THR A 186 -24.82 -19.74 4.84
N VAL A 187 -25.52 -18.60 4.82
CA VAL A 187 -24.98 -17.33 4.29
C VAL A 187 -23.75 -16.90 5.08
N GLY A 188 -23.80 -16.96 6.41
CA GLY A 188 -22.67 -16.63 7.27
C GLY A 188 -21.44 -17.49 7.02
N PHE A 189 -21.61 -18.82 6.93
CA PHE A 189 -20.49 -19.72 6.63
C PHE A 189 -19.94 -19.52 5.23
N THR A 190 -20.78 -19.33 4.23
CA THR A 190 -20.34 -19.05 2.85
C THR A 190 -19.57 -17.73 2.76
N TYR A 191 -19.98 -16.72 3.51
CA TYR A 191 -19.28 -15.44 3.61
C TYR A 191 -17.90 -15.60 4.29
N ILE A 192 -17.82 -16.39 5.37
CA ILE A 192 -16.53 -16.70 6.04
C ILE A 192 -15.60 -17.48 5.11
N ASP A 193 -16.11 -18.50 4.40
CA ASP A 193 -15.33 -19.26 3.42
C ASP A 193 -14.80 -18.36 2.30
N ARG A 194 -15.61 -17.39 1.84
CA ARG A 194 -15.18 -16.40 0.85
C ARG A 194 -14.04 -15.55 1.38
N ILE A 195 -14.15 -15.01 2.61
CA ILE A 195 -13.07 -14.22 3.24
C ILE A 195 -11.79 -15.06 3.37
N ILE A 196 -11.90 -16.29 3.86
CA ILE A 196 -10.75 -17.19 4.03
C ILE A 196 -10.10 -17.49 2.68
N THR A 197 -10.91 -17.79 1.65
CA THR A 197 -10.41 -18.08 0.31
C THR A 197 -9.75 -16.86 -0.32
N THR A 198 -10.35 -15.67 -0.20
CA THR A 198 -9.77 -14.41 -0.68
C THR A 198 -8.46 -14.11 0.04
N ASN A 199 -8.43 -14.18 1.38
CA ASN A 199 -7.21 -13.97 2.16
C ASN A 199 -6.11 -15.01 1.87
N LEU A 200 -6.46 -16.27 1.56
CA LEU A 200 -5.50 -17.30 1.18
C LEU A 200 -4.96 -17.08 -0.25
N ILE A 201 -5.78 -16.58 -1.16
CA ILE A 201 -5.35 -16.19 -2.52
C ILE A 201 -4.47 -14.94 -2.45
N GLU A 202 -4.89 -13.90 -1.70
CA GLU A 202 -4.11 -12.67 -1.50
C GLU A 202 -2.77 -12.94 -0.79
N ASN A 203 -2.76 -13.74 0.28
CA ASN A 203 -1.52 -14.11 0.96
C ASN A 203 -0.58 -14.98 0.11
N ASN A 204 -1.07 -15.57 -0.99
CA ASN A 204 -0.24 -16.34 -1.89
C ASN A 204 0.22 -15.54 -3.10
N SER A 205 -0.60 -14.62 -3.61
CA SER A 205 -0.13 -13.63 -4.58
C SER A 205 0.97 -12.75 -3.98
N LEU A 206 0.91 -12.47 -2.67
CA LEU A 206 1.97 -11.79 -1.93
C LEU A 206 3.19 -12.69 -1.61
N LYS A 207 3.08 -14.01 -1.75
CA LYS A 207 4.22 -14.94 -1.52
C LYS A 207 4.96 -15.33 -2.80
N GLU A 208 4.40 -15.07 -3.97
CA GLU A 208 5.02 -15.45 -5.24
C GLU A 208 5.72 -14.30 -5.98
N ASP A 209 5.67 -13.07 -5.48
CA ASP A 209 6.69 -12.08 -5.77
C ASP A 209 7.95 -12.27 -4.89
N ASN A 210 8.35 -13.54 -4.67
CA ASN A 210 9.77 -13.79 -4.60
C ASN A 210 10.31 -13.34 -5.96
N PRO A 211 11.17 -12.33 -6.06
CA PRO A 211 11.95 -12.19 -7.26
C PRO A 211 12.50 -13.59 -7.48
N LYS A 212 12.21 -14.18 -8.65
CA LYS A 212 12.90 -15.36 -9.08
C LYS A 212 14.32 -15.15 -8.60
N ASN A 213 14.87 -16.16 -7.95
CA ASN A 213 16.30 -16.29 -7.75
C ASN A 213 16.88 -16.46 -9.17
N ASP A 214 16.65 -15.42 -9.99
CA ASP A 214 17.39 -15.21 -11.19
C ASP A 214 18.80 -14.94 -10.68
N ASN A 215 19.64 -15.94 -10.77
CA ASN A 215 21.09 -15.81 -10.77
C ASN A 215 21.58 -14.88 -11.92
N ASN A 216 20.76 -13.97 -12.39
CA ASN A 216 21.14 -12.81 -13.16
C ASN A 216 21.75 -11.82 -12.17
N SER A 217 23.04 -11.98 -11.93
CA SER A 217 23.86 -10.97 -11.28
C SER A 217 23.55 -9.61 -11.95
N ILE A 218 23.05 -8.65 -11.13
CA ILE A 218 22.83 -7.28 -11.60
C ILE A 218 24.15 -6.80 -12.20
N ASN A 219 24.13 -6.42 -13.46
CA ASN A 219 25.33 -6.00 -14.15
C ASN A 219 25.55 -4.51 -13.86
N TYR A 220 26.55 -4.18 -13.05
CA TYR A 220 26.96 -2.82 -12.79
C TYR A 220 28.06 -2.40 -13.76
N SER A 221 27.93 -1.20 -14.30
CA SER A 221 28.98 -0.47 -15.01
C SER A 221 29.32 0.78 -14.24
N SER A 222 30.59 1.16 -14.21
CA SER A 222 31.03 2.36 -13.52
C SER A 222 32.26 3.00 -14.19
N LYS A 223 32.31 4.31 -14.11
CA LYS A 223 33.52 5.06 -14.53
C LYS A 223 34.70 4.79 -13.59
N ILE A 224 34.41 4.78 -12.29
CA ILE A 224 35.36 4.47 -11.21
C ILE A 224 34.76 3.37 -10.37
N GLU A 225 35.42 2.23 -10.29
CA GLU A 225 35.09 1.12 -9.40
C GLU A 225 36.09 1.08 -8.24
N ILE A 226 35.57 0.98 -7.01
CA ILE A 226 36.35 0.91 -5.78
C ILE A 226 35.99 -0.37 -5.07
N THR A 227 36.95 -1.30 -4.99
CA THR A 227 36.81 -2.63 -4.38
C THR A 227 37.81 -2.87 -3.25
N GLU A 228 38.54 -1.83 -2.83
CA GLU A 228 39.50 -1.87 -1.73
C GLU A 228 39.39 -0.60 -0.88
N ASN A 229 39.90 -0.66 0.35
CA ASN A 229 39.94 0.51 1.23
C ASN A 229 40.67 1.67 0.55
N LYS A 230 40.01 2.83 0.51
CA LYS A 230 40.56 3.97 -0.24
C LYS A 230 40.12 5.30 0.35
N THR A 231 41.00 6.28 0.26
CA THR A 231 40.69 7.70 0.51
C THR A 231 40.89 8.49 -0.79
N ILE A 232 39.89 9.29 -1.16
CA ILE A 232 39.90 10.16 -2.34
C ILE A 232 39.59 11.57 -1.86
N THR A 233 40.38 12.53 -2.32
CA THR A 233 40.18 13.94 -1.98
C THR A 233 40.59 14.87 -3.12
N ASN A 234 39.86 15.99 -3.28
CA ASN A 234 40.11 17.03 -4.28
C ASN A 234 40.11 16.51 -5.75
N GLU A 235 39.24 15.57 -6.05
CA GLU A 235 39.13 14.98 -7.38
C GLU A 235 37.89 15.49 -8.14
N THR A 236 37.88 15.21 -9.44
CA THR A 236 36.72 15.46 -10.31
C THR A 236 36.46 14.23 -11.16
N TYR A 237 35.25 13.72 -11.09
CA TYR A 237 34.83 12.56 -11.87
C TYR A 237 33.56 12.86 -12.66
N SER A 238 33.48 12.34 -13.89
CA SER A 238 32.27 12.43 -14.71
C SER A 238 32.01 11.14 -15.47
N SER A 239 30.72 10.79 -15.62
CA SER A 239 30.24 9.72 -16.49
C SER A 239 29.18 10.26 -17.44
N GLU A 240 29.35 10.01 -18.73
CA GLU A 240 28.44 10.38 -19.82
C GLU A 240 27.78 9.14 -20.46
N ASN A 241 28.17 7.96 -20.02
CA ASN A 241 27.67 6.71 -20.57
C ASN A 241 26.31 6.34 -19.96
N LYS A 242 25.47 5.74 -20.78
CA LYS A 242 24.20 5.15 -20.38
C LYS A 242 24.42 3.99 -19.40
N ASP A 243 23.57 3.86 -18.38
CA ASP A 243 23.57 2.78 -17.39
C ASP A 243 24.94 2.56 -16.71
N GLU A 244 25.71 3.64 -16.49
CA GLU A 244 27.01 3.65 -15.86
C GLU A 244 27.00 4.55 -14.62
N ASN A 245 27.38 4.02 -13.47
CA ASN A 245 27.64 4.84 -12.28
C ASN A 245 28.91 5.70 -12.47
N THR A 246 28.92 6.94 -11.96
CA THR A 246 30.17 7.69 -11.96
C THR A 246 31.14 7.05 -10.98
N ILE A 247 30.69 6.69 -9.77
CA ILE A 247 31.47 5.95 -8.78
C ILE A 247 30.65 4.77 -8.28
N LEU A 248 31.23 3.56 -8.32
CA LEU A 248 30.69 2.35 -7.69
C LEU A 248 31.64 1.91 -6.58
N VAL A 249 31.11 1.78 -5.36
CA VAL A 249 31.84 1.20 -4.22
C VAL A 249 31.20 -0.11 -3.85
N SER A 250 31.97 -1.20 -3.88
CA SER A 250 31.47 -2.57 -3.70
C SER A 250 32.45 -3.42 -2.89
N GLY A 251 31.94 -4.19 -1.92
CA GLY A 251 32.70 -5.09 -1.07
C GLY A 251 32.76 -4.66 0.39
N ASP A 252 33.17 -5.57 1.27
CA ASP A 252 33.33 -5.32 2.72
C ASP A 252 34.58 -4.43 2.97
N ILE A 253 34.45 -3.16 2.64
CA ILE A 253 35.54 -2.17 2.61
C ILE A 253 35.13 -0.84 3.25
N ASN A 254 36.12 -0.03 3.61
CA ASN A 254 35.95 1.32 4.10
C ASN A 254 36.51 2.32 3.06
N VAL A 255 35.68 3.28 2.64
CA VAL A 255 36.07 4.30 1.66
C VAL A 255 35.71 5.68 2.20
N GLU A 256 36.59 6.63 2.02
CA GLU A 256 36.35 8.05 2.30
C GLU A 256 36.54 8.87 1.03
N ILE A 257 35.54 9.70 0.68
CA ILE A 257 35.61 10.63 -0.47
C ILE A 257 35.28 12.03 0.03
N SER A 258 36.18 12.95 -0.15
CA SER A 258 36.01 14.33 0.30
C SER A 258 36.41 15.37 -0.76
N ASP A 259 35.86 16.58 -0.63
CA ASP A 259 36.22 17.75 -1.44
C ASP A 259 36.19 17.47 -2.95
N THR A 260 35.26 16.65 -3.40
CA THR A 260 35.24 16.05 -4.76
C THR A 260 34.00 16.51 -5.53
N THR A 261 34.18 16.79 -6.83
CA THR A 261 33.07 17.10 -7.75
C THR A 261 32.73 15.88 -8.60
N ILE A 262 31.43 15.55 -8.66
CA ILE A 262 30.94 14.37 -9.37
C ILE A 262 29.78 14.76 -10.29
N THR A 263 29.91 14.39 -11.57
CA THR A 263 28.88 14.68 -12.59
C THR A 263 28.41 13.41 -13.28
N LYS A 264 27.10 13.32 -13.55
CA LYS A 264 26.47 12.22 -14.28
C LYS A 264 25.51 12.78 -15.33
N THR A 265 25.73 12.44 -16.63
CA THR A 265 24.89 12.93 -17.74
C THR A 265 24.37 11.82 -18.67
N GLY A 266 24.84 10.57 -18.54
CA GLY A 266 24.32 9.43 -19.31
C GLY A 266 23.01 8.91 -18.74
N ASP A 267 21.97 8.86 -19.57
CA ASP A 267 20.63 8.39 -19.19
C ASP A 267 20.61 6.89 -18.88
N SER A 268 19.60 6.46 -18.14
CA SER A 268 19.19 5.05 -18.01
C SER A 268 17.91 4.79 -18.81
N ASP A 269 17.59 3.52 -19.04
CA ASP A 269 16.28 3.13 -19.56
C ASP A 269 15.15 3.22 -18.50
N GLY A 270 15.51 3.55 -17.24
CA GLY A 270 14.56 3.73 -16.14
C GLY A 270 14.01 2.43 -15.57
N GLY A 271 14.58 1.26 -15.88
CA GLY A 271 14.14 -0.05 -15.41
C GLY A 271 14.38 -0.30 -13.92
N ASP A 272 13.95 -1.47 -13.48
CA ASP A 272 14.02 -1.92 -12.07
C ASP A 272 15.44 -1.89 -11.50
N ASN A 273 16.44 -2.27 -12.28
CA ASN A 273 17.83 -2.23 -11.84
C ASN A 273 18.30 -0.81 -11.49
N THR A 274 17.88 0.18 -12.27
CA THR A 274 18.18 1.58 -11.99
C THR A 274 17.45 2.08 -10.76
N SER A 275 16.16 1.78 -10.68
CA SER A 275 15.28 2.28 -9.62
C SER A 275 15.53 1.61 -8.28
N PHE A 276 15.83 0.30 -8.27
CA PHE A 276 15.92 -0.46 -7.02
C PHE A 276 17.34 -0.90 -6.66
N CYS A 277 18.29 -0.82 -7.59
CA CYS A 277 19.66 -1.27 -7.35
C CYS A 277 20.71 -0.20 -7.69
N GLY A 278 20.31 0.94 -8.24
CA GLY A 278 21.18 2.11 -8.43
C GLY A 278 22.22 1.95 -9.54
N THR A 279 21.88 1.32 -10.68
CA THR A 279 22.85 1.06 -11.76
C THR A 279 23.23 2.28 -12.61
N ASN A 280 22.67 3.48 -12.34
CA ASN A 280 22.98 4.71 -13.09
C ASN A 280 23.22 5.94 -12.18
N SER A 281 23.50 5.77 -10.90
CA SER A 281 23.63 6.88 -9.96
C SER A 281 24.99 7.58 -10.08
N ALA A 282 25.11 8.82 -9.58
CA ALA A 282 26.43 9.46 -9.45
C ALA A 282 27.33 8.66 -8.52
N ILE A 283 26.83 8.22 -7.37
CA ILE A 283 27.54 7.30 -6.46
C ILE A 283 26.59 6.16 -6.09
N THR A 284 27.03 4.90 -6.28
CA THR A 284 26.36 3.73 -5.75
C THR A 284 27.27 2.97 -4.79
N VAL A 285 26.72 2.61 -3.63
CA VAL A 285 27.41 1.87 -2.56
C VAL A 285 26.64 0.57 -2.28
N LYS A 286 27.35 -0.56 -2.27
CA LYS A 286 26.76 -1.89 -2.12
C LYS A 286 27.71 -2.90 -1.48
N ASP A 287 27.23 -4.13 -1.24
CA ASP A 287 28.01 -5.30 -0.80
C ASP A 287 28.79 -5.05 0.50
N LYS A 288 28.12 -4.48 1.52
CA LYS A 288 28.65 -4.21 2.87
C LYS A 288 29.64 -3.04 2.94
N ALA A 289 29.83 -2.29 1.87
CA ALA A 289 30.73 -1.16 1.91
C ALA A 289 30.27 -0.12 2.95
N ASN A 290 31.21 0.41 3.71
CA ASN A 290 31.04 1.51 4.65
C ASN A 290 31.72 2.76 4.07
N VAL A 291 30.95 3.75 3.64
CA VAL A 291 31.45 4.89 2.87
C VAL A 291 31.16 6.19 3.61
N ILE A 292 32.19 7.03 3.73
CA ILE A 292 32.10 8.39 4.26
C ILE A 292 32.27 9.37 3.10
N LEU A 293 31.28 10.23 2.91
CA LEU A 293 31.22 11.25 1.87
C LEU A 293 31.16 12.64 2.54
N LYS A 294 32.06 13.52 2.20
CA LYS A 294 32.14 14.84 2.83
C LYS A 294 32.49 15.96 1.84
N ASN A 295 31.78 17.07 1.95
CA ASN A 295 32.02 18.28 1.15
C ASN A 295 32.04 17.97 -0.35
N LEU A 296 31.04 17.24 -0.84
CA LEU A 296 30.91 16.87 -2.24
C LEU A 296 30.01 17.86 -2.98
N ASN A 297 30.32 18.07 -4.27
CA ASN A 297 29.46 18.74 -5.22
C ASN A 297 29.00 17.73 -6.28
N ILE A 298 27.76 17.25 -6.17
CA ILE A 298 27.18 16.20 -7.03
C ILE A 298 26.14 16.82 -7.95
N THR A 299 26.27 16.62 -9.25
CA THR A 299 25.29 17.05 -10.24
C THR A 299 24.93 15.89 -11.14
N THR A 300 23.62 15.65 -11.29
CA THR A 300 23.12 14.69 -12.28
C THR A 300 22.16 15.40 -13.25
N ASP A 301 22.43 15.27 -14.55
CA ASP A 301 21.52 15.68 -15.63
C ASP A 301 21.21 14.48 -16.53
N ALA A 302 20.67 13.44 -15.93
CA ALA A 302 20.37 12.17 -16.57
C ALA A 302 19.17 11.49 -15.95
N THR A 303 18.36 10.82 -16.75
CA THR A 303 17.22 10.02 -16.32
C THR A 303 17.70 8.82 -15.49
N GLY A 304 17.07 8.55 -14.34
CA GLY A 304 17.43 7.46 -13.44
C GLY A 304 18.75 7.65 -12.69
N ALA A 305 19.28 8.88 -12.64
CA ALA A 305 20.57 9.18 -12.02
C ALA A 305 20.40 9.82 -10.63
N ASN A 306 20.25 9.00 -9.60
CA ASN A 306 20.24 9.48 -8.22
C ASN A 306 21.62 10.07 -7.83
N GLY A 307 21.63 11.03 -6.91
CA GLY A 307 22.88 11.59 -6.41
C GLY A 307 23.71 10.54 -5.67
N VAL A 308 23.19 9.98 -4.57
CA VAL A 308 23.85 8.93 -3.78
C VAL A 308 22.87 7.80 -3.47
N PHE A 309 23.29 6.59 -3.75
CA PHE A 309 22.49 5.38 -3.62
C PHE A 309 23.14 4.36 -2.66
N SER A 310 22.43 3.93 -1.63
CA SER A 310 22.82 2.87 -0.70
C SER A 310 21.98 1.62 -0.96
N TYR A 311 22.57 0.57 -1.53
CA TYR A 311 21.90 -0.70 -1.83
C TYR A 311 22.32 -1.79 -0.85
N GLY A 312 21.39 -2.23 -0.03
CA GLY A 312 21.65 -3.25 1.03
C GLY A 312 21.49 -4.69 0.58
N GLY A 313 21.48 -4.98 -0.71
CA GLY A 313 21.59 -6.34 -1.25
C GLY A 313 20.27 -7.07 -1.52
N SER A 314 19.09 -6.56 -1.11
CA SER A 314 17.81 -7.26 -1.29
C SER A 314 16.68 -6.30 -1.68
N ALA A 315 16.42 -6.15 -2.97
CA ALA A 315 15.31 -5.34 -3.48
C ALA A 315 13.99 -6.13 -3.47
N THR A 316 13.50 -6.50 -2.29
CA THR A 316 12.20 -7.15 -2.08
C THR A 316 11.17 -6.16 -1.55
N THR A 317 9.87 -6.48 -1.64
CA THR A 317 8.80 -5.63 -1.09
C THR A 317 8.77 -5.60 0.44
N ASN A 318 9.39 -6.59 1.10
CA ASN A 318 9.51 -6.64 2.55
C ASN A 318 10.78 -5.91 2.99
N ASN A 319 10.70 -5.18 4.10
CA ASN A 319 11.87 -4.54 4.69
C ASN A 319 12.97 -5.57 4.95
N SER A 320 14.12 -5.33 4.32
CA SER A 320 15.31 -6.14 4.51
C SER A 320 16.12 -5.62 5.70
N SER A 321 16.74 -6.53 6.45
CA SER A 321 17.76 -6.15 7.44
C SER A 321 19.04 -5.60 6.77
N GLY A 322 19.13 -5.72 5.44
CA GLY A 322 20.30 -5.35 4.66
C GLY A 322 21.49 -6.26 4.89
N ASP A 323 22.52 -6.04 4.08
CA ASP A 323 23.80 -6.75 4.16
C ASP A 323 24.87 -6.04 5.02
N GLY A 324 24.54 -4.85 5.55
CA GLY A 324 25.45 -4.00 6.31
C GLY A 324 25.99 -2.80 5.51
N THR A 325 25.59 -2.62 4.25
CA THR A 325 25.96 -1.46 3.44
C THR A 325 25.54 -0.16 4.11
N LYS A 326 26.49 0.79 4.23
CA LYS A 326 26.29 2.04 4.95
C LYS A 326 26.92 3.21 4.24
N VAL A 327 26.19 4.30 4.14
CA VAL A 327 26.67 5.61 3.67
C VAL A 327 26.51 6.65 4.77
N ILE A 328 27.57 7.40 5.03
CA ILE A 328 27.57 8.60 5.87
C ILE A 328 27.93 9.78 4.96
N ILE A 329 27.02 10.73 4.77
CA ILE A 329 27.27 11.90 3.91
C ILE A 329 27.03 13.19 4.69
N SER A 330 27.97 14.14 4.55
CA SER A 330 27.86 15.44 5.21
C SER A 330 28.30 16.60 4.34
N ASP A 331 27.82 17.81 4.69
CA ASP A 331 28.28 19.10 4.18
C ASP A 331 28.36 19.16 2.64
N SER A 332 27.41 18.51 1.97
CA SER A 332 27.46 18.27 0.53
C SER A 332 26.28 18.89 -0.21
N THR A 333 26.48 19.22 -1.46
CA THR A 333 25.46 19.73 -2.38
C THR A 333 25.13 18.67 -3.43
N ILE A 334 23.82 18.40 -3.64
CA ILE A 334 23.33 17.46 -4.66
C ILE A 334 22.28 18.18 -5.51
N THR A 335 22.48 18.21 -6.81
CA THR A 335 21.50 18.74 -7.77
C THR A 335 21.16 17.70 -8.82
N THR A 336 19.87 17.37 -8.97
CA THR A 336 19.39 16.45 -10.01
C THR A 336 18.32 17.13 -10.87
N THR A 337 18.35 16.93 -12.19
CA THR A 337 17.50 17.71 -13.11
C THR A 337 16.51 16.87 -13.91
N LYS A 338 16.76 15.58 -14.13
CA LYS A 338 15.92 14.69 -14.95
C LYS A 338 15.06 13.76 -14.11
N ASP A 339 14.16 13.05 -14.80
CA ASP A 339 13.18 12.17 -14.20
C ASP A 339 13.80 10.94 -13.50
N ASN A 340 13.13 10.43 -12.48
CA ASN A 340 13.57 9.28 -11.68
C ASN A 340 14.98 9.46 -11.06
N SER A 341 15.35 10.69 -10.73
CA SER A 341 16.69 11.09 -10.29
C SER A 341 16.61 11.78 -8.93
N GLY A 342 16.50 11.00 -7.86
CA GLY A 342 16.43 11.49 -6.49
C GLY A 342 17.76 12.02 -5.95
N GLY A 343 17.73 12.68 -4.81
CA GLY A 343 18.92 13.20 -4.12
C GLY A 343 19.72 12.08 -3.46
N ILE A 344 19.27 11.62 -2.27
CA ILE A 344 19.81 10.45 -1.56
C ILE A 344 18.77 9.34 -1.57
N MET A 345 19.21 8.12 -1.75
CA MET A 345 18.34 6.97 -1.89
C MET A 345 18.85 5.73 -1.16
N THR A 346 17.94 4.96 -0.58
CA THR A 346 18.21 3.69 0.10
C THR A 346 17.23 2.64 -0.37
N THR A 347 17.73 1.45 -0.68
CA THR A 347 16.93 0.27 -1.01
C THR A 347 17.55 -0.99 -0.45
N GLY A 348 16.79 -2.09 -0.44
CA GLY A 348 17.32 -3.41 -0.10
C GLY A 348 17.87 -3.55 1.31
N GLY A 349 17.46 -2.68 2.23
CA GLY A 349 17.94 -2.67 3.60
C GLY A 349 19.23 -1.86 3.81
N GLY A 350 19.63 -1.02 2.85
CA GLY A 350 20.79 -0.12 3.00
C GLY A 350 20.61 0.90 4.13
N ASN A 351 21.69 1.48 4.58
CA ASN A 351 21.70 2.49 5.65
C ASN A 351 22.28 3.81 5.12
N MET A 352 21.56 4.93 5.32
CA MET A 352 22.00 6.27 4.95
C MET A 352 21.95 7.18 6.18
N ILE A 353 23.07 7.81 6.50
CA ILE A 353 23.18 8.86 7.53
C ILE A 353 23.63 10.13 6.84
N ALA A 354 22.78 11.15 6.85
CA ALA A 354 23.03 12.40 6.15
C ALA A 354 23.02 13.56 7.13
N SER A 355 23.93 14.52 6.96
CA SER A 355 23.94 15.73 7.75
C SER A 355 24.30 16.96 6.92
N ASN A 356 23.57 18.06 7.19
CA ASN A 356 23.86 19.38 6.60
C ASN A 356 23.96 19.36 5.06
N LEU A 357 23.02 18.67 4.38
CA LEU A 357 23.01 18.62 2.92
C LEU A 357 22.18 19.77 2.32
N THR A 358 22.57 20.19 1.13
CA THR A 358 21.73 21.01 0.25
C THR A 358 21.35 20.17 -0.96
N ILE A 359 20.07 19.76 -1.03
CA ILE A 359 19.59 18.93 -2.14
C ILE A 359 18.52 19.70 -2.92
N THR A 360 18.66 19.70 -4.25
CA THR A 360 17.64 20.21 -5.16
C THR A 360 17.37 19.19 -6.26
N THR A 361 16.11 18.77 -6.41
CA THR A 361 15.67 17.89 -7.48
C THR A 361 14.60 18.56 -8.35
N SER A 362 14.61 18.32 -9.67
CA SER A 362 13.69 18.99 -10.59
C SER A 362 12.91 18.06 -11.52
N GLY A 363 13.33 16.80 -11.68
CA GLY A 363 12.66 15.83 -12.53
C GLY A 363 11.36 15.27 -11.92
N ILE A 364 10.57 14.61 -12.74
CA ILE A 364 9.39 13.83 -12.31
C ILE A 364 9.87 12.62 -11.50
N SER A 365 9.11 12.21 -10.46
CA SER A 365 9.43 11.05 -9.61
C SER A 365 10.84 11.11 -8.98
N SER A 366 11.29 12.30 -8.57
CA SER A 366 12.64 12.61 -8.12
C SER A 366 12.65 13.20 -6.71
N ALA A 367 12.28 12.40 -5.71
CA ALA A 367 12.28 12.85 -4.32
C ALA A 367 13.69 13.18 -3.82
N ALA A 368 13.80 14.16 -2.92
CA ALA A 368 15.11 14.58 -2.37
C ALA A 368 15.68 13.53 -1.41
N ILE A 369 14.83 12.93 -0.58
CA ILE A 369 15.14 11.81 0.32
C ILE A 369 14.22 10.67 -0.08
N ARG A 370 14.78 9.56 -0.54
CA ARG A 370 13.99 8.47 -1.10
C ARG A 370 14.40 7.11 -0.56
N SER A 371 13.43 6.25 -0.37
CA SER A 371 13.63 4.81 -0.27
C SER A 371 12.68 4.09 -1.24
N ASP A 372 13.03 2.86 -1.60
CA ASP A 372 12.23 2.00 -2.45
C ASP A 372 12.39 0.53 -1.99
N ARG A 373 12.00 -0.45 -2.80
CA ARG A 373 11.92 -1.88 -2.47
C ARG A 373 13.01 -2.39 -1.53
N GLY A 374 12.60 -3.15 -0.53
CA GLY A 374 13.47 -3.66 0.52
C GLY A 374 13.76 -2.67 1.64
N GLY A 375 13.36 -1.42 1.48
CA GLY A 375 13.48 -0.39 2.51
C GLY A 375 14.91 -0.15 2.97
N GLY A 376 15.05 0.06 4.26
CA GLY A 376 16.31 0.35 4.94
C GLY A 376 16.11 1.39 6.03
N THR A 377 17.15 2.18 6.31
CA THR A 377 17.08 3.29 7.25
C THR A 377 17.71 4.54 6.69
N VAL A 378 17.04 5.67 6.86
CA VAL A 378 17.58 6.98 6.52
C VAL A 378 17.49 7.89 7.74
N SER A 379 18.61 8.44 8.17
CA SER A 379 18.66 9.43 9.24
C SER A 379 19.28 10.72 8.71
N VAL A 380 18.54 11.81 8.85
CA VAL A 380 18.95 13.14 8.36
C VAL A 380 19.02 14.11 9.55
N ASP A 381 20.08 14.91 9.62
CA ASP A 381 20.20 15.98 10.59
C ASP A 381 20.68 17.28 9.91
N GLY A 382 19.85 18.30 9.92
CA GLY A 382 20.12 19.60 9.29
C GLY A 382 20.00 19.58 7.77
N GLY A 383 20.23 20.72 7.17
CA GLY A 383 20.24 20.91 5.73
C GLY A 383 18.92 21.42 5.14
N THR A 384 18.93 21.57 3.80
CA THR A 384 17.78 22.04 3.01
C THR A 384 17.52 21.12 1.83
N TYR A 385 16.29 20.69 1.68
CA TYR A 385 15.84 19.71 0.69
C TYR A 385 14.70 20.32 -0.11
N THR A 386 14.94 20.57 -1.39
CA THR A 386 13.97 21.24 -2.29
C THR A 386 13.63 20.34 -3.46
N THR A 387 12.35 20.18 -3.74
CA THR A 387 11.86 19.44 -4.91
C THR A 387 10.96 20.32 -5.78
N ASN A 388 11.09 20.20 -7.11
CA ASN A 388 10.38 21.00 -8.10
C ASN A 388 9.60 20.13 -9.10
N GLY A 389 9.76 18.81 -9.08
CA GLY A 389 9.15 17.89 -10.03
C GLY A 389 7.76 17.43 -9.62
N GLN A 390 6.93 17.03 -10.58
CA GLN A 390 5.67 16.33 -10.34
C GLN A 390 5.96 14.95 -9.75
N GLY A 391 5.17 14.49 -8.77
CA GLY A 391 5.40 13.21 -8.09
C GLY A 391 6.74 13.13 -7.36
N SER A 392 7.30 14.28 -6.97
CA SER A 392 8.60 14.40 -6.34
C SER A 392 8.47 15.03 -4.96
N PRO A 393 7.98 14.28 -3.95
CA PRO A 393 7.92 14.77 -2.59
C PRO A 393 9.32 15.05 -2.05
N THR A 394 9.44 15.84 -0.97
CA THR A 394 10.73 15.99 -0.30
C THR A 394 11.20 14.67 0.31
N ILE A 395 10.25 13.87 0.83
CA ILE A 395 10.53 12.52 1.33
C ILE A 395 9.52 11.53 0.74
N TYR A 396 10.03 10.47 0.11
CA TYR A 396 9.23 9.29 -0.26
C TYR A 396 9.74 8.08 0.52
N SER A 397 8.87 7.49 1.37
CA SER A 397 9.28 6.44 2.29
C SER A 397 8.61 5.10 2.00
N THR A 398 9.45 4.11 1.70
CA THR A 398 9.20 2.67 1.85
C THR A 398 10.19 2.06 2.86
N ALA A 399 10.61 2.84 3.85
CA ALA A 399 11.63 2.52 4.85
C ALA A 399 11.28 3.13 6.21
N SER A 400 12.23 3.16 7.13
CA SER A 400 12.20 4.00 8.33
C SER A 400 13.07 5.24 8.09
N ILE A 401 12.43 6.41 8.00
CA ILE A 401 13.10 7.69 7.74
C ILE A 401 12.90 8.63 8.92
N THR A 402 14.01 9.16 9.45
CA THR A 402 14.00 10.19 10.51
C THR A 402 14.71 11.43 10.01
N VAL A 403 14.07 12.57 10.13
CA VAL A 403 14.63 13.89 9.76
C VAL A 403 14.60 14.81 10.96
N ASN A 404 15.77 15.38 11.30
CA ASN A 404 15.93 16.32 12.39
C ASN A 404 16.47 17.65 11.87
N ASN A 405 16.04 18.76 12.46
CA ASN A 405 16.62 20.12 12.31
C ASN A 405 16.75 20.59 10.85
N ALA A 406 15.87 20.16 9.96
CA ALA A 406 15.99 20.39 8.52
C ALA A 406 14.88 21.29 7.98
N LYS A 407 15.12 21.80 6.75
CA LYS A 407 14.12 22.50 5.96
C LYS A 407 13.77 21.68 4.73
N LEU A 408 12.48 21.36 4.58
CA LEU A 408 11.90 20.59 3.48
C LEU A 408 10.97 21.51 2.67
N VAL A 409 11.18 21.62 1.35
CA VAL A 409 10.39 22.48 0.47
C VAL A 409 9.95 21.70 -0.76
N SER A 410 8.65 21.43 -0.87
CA SER A 410 8.05 20.87 -2.09
C SER A 410 7.31 21.98 -2.84
N ASN A 411 7.75 22.29 -4.06
CA ASN A 411 7.18 23.37 -4.86
C ASN A 411 6.07 22.91 -5.82
N THR A 412 5.85 21.61 -5.95
CA THR A 412 4.97 21.11 -7.03
C THR A 412 4.15 19.88 -6.62
N SER A 413 4.72 19.00 -5.80
CA SER A 413 4.16 17.72 -5.39
C SER A 413 3.81 17.71 -3.90
N GLU A 414 3.41 16.56 -3.38
CA GLU A 414 3.27 16.33 -1.96
C GLU A 414 4.54 16.70 -1.20
N GLY A 415 4.43 17.19 0.03
CA GLY A 415 5.57 17.46 0.90
C GLY A 415 6.28 16.17 1.29
N ILE A 416 5.53 15.19 1.81
CA ILE A 416 6.03 13.86 2.16
C ILE A 416 5.02 12.77 1.78
N VAL A 417 5.53 11.58 1.50
CA VAL A 417 4.74 10.39 1.15
C VAL A 417 5.23 9.18 1.93
N ILE A 418 4.30 8.43 2.54
CA ILE A 418 4.56 7.16 3.23
C ILE A 418 3.74 6.08 2.54
N GLU A 419 4.41 5.07 2.01
CA GLU A 419 3.76 3.94 1.37
C GLU A 419 3.86 2.67 2.21
N GLY A 420 2.71 2.06 2.49
CA GLY A 420 2.60 0.77 3.19
C GLY A 420 3.14 0.80 4.63
N LYS A 421 3.69 -0.33 5.08
CA LYS A 421 4.20 -0.53 6.44
C LYS A 421 5.56 0.17 6.64
N ASN A 422 5.57 1.49 6.60
CA ASN A 422 6.77 2.30 6.67
C ASN A 422 6.56 3.55 7.54
N SER A 423 7.62 4.29 7.81
CA SER A 423 7.54 5.41 8.76
C SER A 423 8.33 6.65 8.34
N ILE A 424 7.81 7.81 8.73
CA ILE A 424 8.54 9.07 8.74
C ILE A 424 8.41 9.71 10.13
N THR A 425 9.55 10.13 10.68
CA THR A 425 9.61 10.94 11.89
C THR A 425 10.28 12.28 11.58
N LEU A 426 9.60 13.37 11.91
CA LEU A 426 10.11 14.75 11.81
C LEU A 426 10.33 15.32 13.21
N ASN A 427 11.53 15.83 13.51
CA ASN A 427 11.85 16.50 14.77
C ASN A 427 12.46 17.88 14.48
N ASN A 428 11.81 18.95 14.92
CA ASN A 428 12.29 20.31 14.70
C ASN A 428 12.53 20.62 13.21
N VAL A 429 11.56 20.26 12.35
CA VAL A 429 11.64 20.40 10.89
C VAL A 429 10.71 21.50 10.43
N GLU A 430 11.14 22.30 9.44
CA GLU A 430 10.25 23.17 8.67
C GLU A 430 9.87 22.49 7.36
N LEU A 431 8.60 22.05 7.24
CA LEU A 431 8.03 21.47 6.02
C LEU A 431 7.13 22.53 5.34
N ILE A 432 7.43 22.88 4.10
CA ILE A 432 6.63 23.79 3.28
C ILE A 432 6.24 23.05 2.01
N ASP A 433 4.94 22.97 1.77
CA ASP A 433 4.36 22.31 0.60
C ASP A 433 3.53 23.27 -0.25
N THR A 434 3.69 23.12 -1.57
CA THR A 434 2.85 23.78 -2.57
C THR A 434 2.47 22.79 -3.65
N ASN A 435 1.67 21.79 -3.29
CA ASN A 435 1.20 20.76 -4.22
C ASN A 435 0.26 21.38 -5.25
N ASN A 436 0.71 21.53 -6.49
CA ASN A 436 -0.06 22.15 -7.56
C ASN A 436 -0.15 21.30 -8.84
N LYS A 437 0.40 20.07 -8.80
CA LYS A 437 0.30 19.07 -9.86
C LYS A 437 -0.03 17.72 -9.26
N LEU A 438 -1.21 17.21 -9.58
CA LEU A 438 -1.61 15.87 -9.18
C LEU A 438 -0.68 14.82 -9.81
N ASN A 439 -0.26 13.86 -9.04
CA ASN A 439 0.59 12.77 -9.48
C ASN A 439 -0.23 11.49 -9.71
N GLY A 440 -0.03 10.84 -10.84
CA GLY A 440 -0.63 9.57 -11.18
C GLY A 440 -2.15 9.54 -11.03
N LYS A 441 -2.62 8.69 -10.14
CA LYS A 441 -4.06 8.51 -9.85
C LYS A 441 -4.61 9.46 -8.78
N SER A 442 -3.81 10.39 -8.27
CA SER A 442 -4.21 11.33 -7.22
C SER A 442 -5.36 12.22 -7.70
N THR A 443 -6.37 12.42 -6.86
CA THR A 443 -7.54 13.25 -7.18
C THR A 443 -7.58 14.55 -6.36
N THR A 444 -6.75 14.65 -5.31
CA THR A 444 -6.79 15.73 -4.34
C THR A 444 -5.37 16.21 -4.05
N TYR A 445 -5.14 17.51 -4.00
CA TYR A 445 -3.89 18.10 -3.51
C TYR A 445 -3.74 17.86 -2.01
N LYS A 446 -2.53 17.60 -1.56
CA LYS A 446 -2.22 17.26 -0.17
C LYS A 446 -0.74 17.43 0.13
N ASN A 447 -0.41 17.67 1.37
CA ASN A 447 0.97 17.82 1.83
C ASN A 447 1.53 16.47 2.33
N ILE A 448 0.89 15.86 3.33
CA ILE A 448 1.33 14.62 3.95
C ILE A 448 0.42 13.50 3.48
N PHE A 449 0.98 12.53 2.76
CA PHE A 449 0.22 11.46 2.14
C PHE A 449 0.63 10.08 2.67
N LEU A 450 -0.34 9.35 3.26
CA LEU A 450 -0.18 7.98 3.73
C LEU A 450 -1.08 7.07 2.91
N TYR A 451 -0.51 6.06 2.25
CA TYR A 451 -1.29 5.20 1.36
C TYR A 451 -0.64 3.83 1.13
N GLN A 452 -1.38 2.94 0.50
CA GLN A 452 -0.85 1.71 -0.08
C GLN A 452 -1.17 1.68 -1.57
N SER A 453 -0.14 1.68 -2.40
CA SER A 453 -0.30 1.76 -3.86
C SER A 453 -0.80 0.47 -4.51
N MET A 454 -0.53 -0.68 -3.91
CA MET A 454 -0.69 -2.02 -4.48
C MET A 454 0.26 -2.31 -5.67
N SER A 455 1.32 -1.51 -5.84
CA SER A 455 2.37 -1.75 -6.84
C SER A 455 3.30 -2.92 -6.48
N GLY A 456 3.31 -3.33 -5.21
CA GLY A 456 4.27 -4.28 -4.66
C GLY A 456 5.60 -3.64 -4.22
N ASP A 457 5.72 -2.32 -4.18
CA ASP A 457 6.95 -1.64 -3.76
C ASP A 457 7.09 -1.57 -2.23
N ALA A 458 5.97 -1.63 -1.50
CA ALA A 458 5.95 -1.65 -0.05
C ALA A 458 5.06 -2.76 0.51
N ALA A 459 5.45 -3.33 1.66
CA ALA A 459 4.65 -4.31 2.38
C ALA A 459 3.38 -3.68 2.96
N ASN A 460 2.28 -4.45 2.96
CA ASN A 460 1.04 -4.05 3.62
C ASN A 460 1.22 -3.95 5.14
N GLY A 461 0.64 -2.92 5.74
CA GLY A 461 0.65 -2.76 7.19
C GLY A 461 0.33 -1.34 7.62
N ILE A 462 0.74 -0.98 8.82
CA ILE A 462 0.47 0.35 9.39
C ILE A 462 1.51 1.34 8.87
N SER A 463 1.06 2.40 8.23
CA SER A 463 1.87 3.58 7.89
C SER A 463 2.00 4.47 9.14
N GLU A 464 3.21 4.91 9.48
CA GLU A 464 3.44 5.69 10.69
C GLU A 464 3.99 7.07 10.36
N PHE A 465 3.32 8.11 10.82
CA PHE A 465 3.80 9.49 10.76
C PHE A 465 3.91 10.08 12.16
N THR A 466 5.10 10.56 12.50
CA THR A 466 5.35 11.25 13.76
C THR A 466 5.98 12.62 13.50
N SER A 467 5.42 13.67 14.09
CA SER A 467 5.98 15.03 14.01
C SER A 467 6.05 15.68 15.38
N ILE A 468 7.23 16.19 15.72
CA ILE A 468 7.52 16.76 17.02
C ILE A 468 8.20 18.13 16.83
N ASN A 469 7.71 19.16 17.51
CA ASN A 469 8.30 20.51 17.51
C ASN A 469 8.57 21.07 16.11
N SER A 470 7.78 20.69 15.12
CA SER A 470 8.00 21.02 13.73
C SER A 470 7.00 22.07 13.24
N LYS A 471 7.33 22.76 12.15
CA LYS A 471 6.42 23.66 11.48
C LYS A 471 6.02 23.05 10.13
N ILE A 472 4.72 22.81 9.96
CA ILE A 472 4.14 22.23 8.76
C ILE A 472 3.27 23.29 8.10
N THR A 473 3.59 23.67 6.86
CA THR A 473 2.84 24.64 6.07
C THR A 473 2.34 23.99 4.79
N THR A 474 1.04 23.99 4.60
CA THR A 474 0.34 23.53 3.40
C THR A 474 -0.19 24.76 2.66
N ASN A 475 0.26 25.00 1.41
CA ASN A 475 -0.18 26.14 0.62
C ASN A 475 -1.33 25.77 -0.32
N ASN A 476 -1.58 24.49 -0.58
CA ASN A 476 -2.67 24.04 -1.44
C ASN A 476 -3.07 22.60 -1.08
N GLY A 477 -4.37 22.38 -0.88
CA GLY A 477 -4.98 21.11 -0.57
C GLY A 477 -5.02 20.74 0.92
N ASP A 478 -5.16 19.46 1.20
CA ASP A 478 -5.30 18.95 2.57
C ASP A 478 -3.93 18.83 3.28
N THR A 479 -3.90 19.07 4.58
CA THR A 479 -2.66 18.93 5.35
C THR A 479 -2.24 17.47 5.44
N ILE A 480 -3.16 16.57 5.78
CA ILE A 480 -2.90 15.12 5.86
C ILE A 480 -3.99 14.37 5.09
N TYR A 481 -3.58 13.42 4.29
CA TYR A 481 -4.48 12.57 3.50
C TYR A 481 -4.14 11.10 3.68
N VAL A 482 -5.12 10.27 4.02
CA VAL A 482 -4.96 8.83 4.22
C VAL A 482 -5.93 8.06 3.35
N THR A 483 -5.42 7.08 2.58
CA THR A 483 -6.23 6.20 1.73
C THR A 483 -5.64 4.80 1.62
N ASN A 484 -6.49 3.80 1.50
CA ASN A 484 -6.12 2.40 1.28
C ASN A 484 -5.07 1.84 2.27
N THR A 485 -5.00 2.36 3.49
CA THR A 485 -4.03 1.92 4.50
C THR A 485 -4.55 2.11 5.92
N LYS A 486 -3.96 1.38 6.87
CA LYS A 486 -4.00 1.74 8.28
C LYS A 486 -2.90 2.72 8.59
N ALA A 487 -3.19 3.75 9.37
CA ALA A 487 -2.22 4.77 9.71
C ALA A 487 -2.22 5.12 11.19
N THR A 488 -1.03 5.34 11.75
CA THR A 488 -0.83 5.95 13.06
C THR A 488 -0.17 7.32 12.87
N ILE A 489 -0.81 8.37 13.36
CA ILE A 489 -0.36 9.75 13.23
C ILE A 489 -0.15 10.33 14.63
N ASN A 490 1.09 10.71 14.94
CA ASN A 490 1.47 11.32 16.23
C ASN A 490 1.94 12.77 16.01
N LEU A 491 1.21 13.71 16.55
CA LEU A 491 1.54 15.13 16.47
C LEU A 491 1.80 15.69 17.87
N THR A 492 2.99 16.27 18.08
CA THR A 492 3.38 16.82 19.36
C THR A 492 3.99 18.21 19.20
N ASN A 493 3.37 19.23 19.76
CA ASN A 493 3.89 20.60 19.84
C ASN A 493 4.34 21.18 18.49
N ASN A 494 3.57 20.91 17.41
CA ASN A 494 3.85 21.44 16.09
C ASN A 494 3.10 22.76 15.84
N ILE A 495 3.62 23.56 14.93
CA ILE A 495 2.90 24.68 14.31
C ILE A 495 2.38 24.17 12.97
N ILE A 496 1.06 23.99 12.83
CA ILE A 496 0.42 23.50 11.62
C ILE A 496 -0.38 24.65 10.99
N ILE A 497 -0.09 24.96 9.73
CA ILE A 497 -0.71 26.04 8.99
C ILE A 497 -1.22 25.47 7.65
N ASN A 498 -2.51 25.61 7.39
CA ASN A 498 -3.07 25.38 6.07
C ASN A 498 -3.54 26.72 5.49
N ASN A 499 -2.90 27.15 4.37
CA ASN A 499 -3.21 28.39 3.69
C ASN A 499 -4.30 28.22 2.61
N ASP A 500 -4.74 27.00 2.32
CA ASP A 500 -5.86 26.73 1.42
C ASP A 500 -7.18 26.79 2.18
N GLU A 501 -8.02 27.78 1.88
CA GLU A 501 -9.33 27.95 2.51
C GLU A 501 -10.28 26.75 2.34
N ASN A 502 -10.03 25.89 1.34
CA ASN A 502 -10.79 24.67 1.07
C ASN A 502 -10.07 23.41 1.57
N GLY A 503 -8.85 23.56 2.07
CA GLY A 503 -8.04 22.46 2.58
C GLY A 503 -8.52 21.97 3.95
N ASN A 504 -8.42 20.67 4.16
CA ASN A 504 -8.76 20.05 5.44
C ASN A 504 -7.50 19.80 6.26
N PHE A 505 -7.67 19.73 7.58
CA PHE A 505 -6.61 19.26 8.46
C PHE A 505 -6.29 17.78 8.20
N LEU A 506 -7.34 16.95 8.11
CA LEU A 506 -7.21 15.51 7.86
C LEU A 506 -8.33 15.05 6.94
N ARG A 507 -7.97 14.33 5.88
CA ARG A 507 -8.92 13.60 5.04
C ARG A 507 -8.62 12.11 5.10
N ILE A 508 -9.64 11.31 5.38
CA ILE A 508 -9.58 9.84 5.43
C ILE A 508 -10.65 9.32 4.48
N GLN A 509 -10.26 8.88 3.31
CA GLN A 509 -11.24 8.42 2.33
C GLN A 509 -10.64 7.45 1.31
N SER A 510 -11.51 6.72 0.63
CA SER A 510 -11.17 5.96 -0.56
C SER A 510 -10.74 6.87 -1.70
N ASP A 511 -9.76 6.42 -2.47
CA ASP A 511 -9.30 7.08 -3.69
C ASP A 511 -8.98 6.01 -4.74
N SER A 512 -8.21 6.35 -5.74
CA SER A 512 -7.91 5.52 -6.92
C SER A 512 -6.96 4.35 -6.66
N TRP A 513 -6.47 4.16 -5.45
CA TRP A 513 -5.64 3.03 -5.04
C TRP A 513 -6.47 1.95 -4.34
N GLY A 514 -6.04 0.69 -4.48
CA GLY A 514 -6.68 -0.46 -3.85
C GLY A 514 -7.97 -0.91 -4.54
N ILE A 515 -8.76 -1.71 -3.82
CA ILE A 515 -10.01 -2.29 -4.31
C ILE A 515 -11.17 -1.38 -3.91
N SER A 516 -11.87 -0.84 -4.87
CA SER A 516 -13.05 0.02 -4.63
C SER A 516 -14.03 -0.62 -3.64
N GLY A 517 -14.42 0.15 -2.62
CA GLY A 517 -15.29 -0.29 -1.53
C GLY A 517 -14.57 -0.95 -0.35
N SER A 518 -13.24 -1.15 -0.44
CA SER A 518 -12.38 -1.68 0.64
C SER A 518 -11.09 -0.88 0.80
N ASN A 519 -10.97 0.24 0.12
CA ASN A 519 -9.78 1.08 0.03
C ASN A 519 -9.89 2.39 0.82
N GLY A 520 -10.64 2.39 1.90
CA GLY A 520 -10.67 3.48 2.87
C GLY A 520 -9.39 3.58 3.69
N GLY A 521 -9.31 4.57 4.55
CA GLY A 521 -8.28 4.72 5.57
C GLY A 521 -8.80 4.28 6.95
N ASP A 522 -7.93 3.72 7.78
CA ASP A 522 -8.21 3.39 9.19
C ASP A 522 -7.14 4.09 10.05
N VAL A 523 -7.51 5.18 10.74
CA VAL A 523 -6.55 6.11 11.33
C VAL A 523 -6.66 6.18 12.84
N ASP A 524 -5.51 5.97 13.51
CA ASP A 524 -5.28 6.40 14.89
C ASP A 524 -4.54 7.75 14.88
N LEU A 525 -5.21 8.83 15.32
CA LEU A 525 -4.65 10.18 15.45
C LEU A 525 -4.43 10.54 16.90
N PHE A 526 -3.19 10.85 17.25
CA PHE A 526 -2.81 11.31 18.59
C PHE A 526 -2.34 12.77 18.54
N LEU A 527 -3.05 13.64 19.25
CA LEU A 527 -2.65 15.02 19.51
C LEU A 527 -2.12 15.11 20.94
N ASN A 528 -0.84 15.45 21.11
CA ASN A 528 -0.19 15.54 22.41
C ASN A 528 0.42 16.93 22.59
N ASN A 529 -0.10 17.73 23.50
CA ASN A 529 0.29 19.15 23.65
C ASN A 529 0.30 19.86 22.29
N GLN A 530 -0.79 19.67 21.51
CA GLN A 530 -0.89 20.07 20.11
C GLN A 530 -2.11 20.95 19.87
N ASP A 531 -1.88 22.09 19.28
CA ASP A 531 -2.94 22.91 18.68
C ASP A 531 -3.13 22.49 17.22
N ALA A 532 -4.36 22.20 16.81
CA ALA A 532 -4.70 21.85 15.44
C ALA A 532 -6.00 22.53 15.01
N GLU A 533 -6.02 23.02 13.77
CA GLU A 533 -7.15 23.73 13.18
C GLU A 533 -7.46 23.17 11.78
N GLY A 534 -8.74 23.15 11.42
CA GLY A 534 -9.26 22.72 10.13
C GLY A 534 -10.17 21.50 10.25
N ASN A 535 -10.91 21.18 9.18
CA ASN A 535 -11.90 20.11 9.20
C ASN A 535 -11.26 18.71 9.14
N ILE A 536 -11.96 17.73 9.68
CA ILE A 536 -11.67 16.30 9.50
C ILE A 536 -12.80 15.70 8.65
N VAL A 537 -12.43 15.14 7.50
CA VAL A 537 -13.33 14.47 6.55
C VAL A 537 -13.09 12.97 6.59
N VAL A 538 -14.16 12.19 6.75
CA VAL A 538 -14.12 10.72 6.79
C VAL A 538 -15.22 10.17 5.89
N ASP A 539 -14.90 9.28 4.96
CA ASP A 539 -15.91 8.64 4.11
C ASP A 539 -16.55 7.39 4.77
N ASN A 540 -17.54 6.81 4.11
CA ASN A 540 -18.37 5.72 4.65
C ASN A 540 -17.68 4.35 4.76
N ILE A 541 -16.44 4.22 4.30
CA ILE A 541 -15.64 2.99 4.42
C ILE A 541 -14.35 3.22 5.20
N SER A 542 -14.20 4.40 5.79
CA SER A 542 -13.04 4.80 6.58
C SER A 542 -13.39 4.99 8.04
N SER A 543 -12.39 4.91 8.92
CA SER A 543 -12.56 5.08 10.35
C SER A 543 -11.51 6.01 10.95
N LEU A 544 -11.85 6.62 12.09
CA LEU A 544 -10.97 7.49 12.87
C LEU A 544 -11.09 7.19 14.36
N ASN A 545 -9.95 6.99 15.00
CA ASN A 545 -9.81 7.02 16.46
C ASN A 545 -8.90 8.20 16.81
N MET A 546 -9.48 9.31 17.27
CA MET A 546 -8.76 10.51 17.65
C MET A 546 -8.64 10.60 19.16
N LYS A 547 -7.41 10.80 19.64
CA LYS A 547 -7.14 11.03 21.06
C LYS A 547 -6.41 12.35 21.25
N MET A 548 -6.97 13.19 22.13
CA MET A 548 -6.40 14.48 22.53
C MET A 548 -5.88 14.40 23.95
N THR A 549 -4.63 14.83 24.15
CA THR A 549 -3.97 14.91 25.46
C THR A 549 -3.35 16.29 25.60
N THR A 550 -3.84 17.12 26.52
CA THR A 550 -3.39 18.50 26.71
C THR A 550 -3.35 19.29 25.40
N SER A 551 -4.40 19.17 24.57
CA SER A 551 -4.40 19.61 23.19
C SER A 551 -5.66 20.42 22.87
N ASN A 552 -5.57 21.29 21.87
CA ASN A 552 -6.71 22.07 21.39
C ASN A 552 -6.99 21.72 19.93
N TYR A 553 -8.25 21.45 19.62
CA TYR A 553 -8.68 21.25 18.24
C TYR A 553 -9.84 22.19 17.91
N GLU A 554 -9.69 22.93 16.82
CA GLU A 554 -10.73 23.82 16.27
C GLU A 554 -11.11 23.36 14.86
N GLY A 555 -12.32 22.83 14.67
CA GLY A 555 -12.75 22.31 13.37
C GLY A 555 -14.08 21.57 13.43
N SER A 556 -14.57 21.12 12.27
CA SER A 556 -15.66 20.17 12.19
C SER A 556 -15.11 18.75 12.03
N ILE A 557 -15.83 17.75 12.55
CA ILE A 557 -15.50 16.33 12.40
C ILE A 557 -16.63 15.66 11.64
N ASN A 558 -16.33 15.16 10.41
CA ASN A 558 -17.28 14.43 9.58
C ASN A 558 -18.59 15.18 9.38
N ASN A 559 -18.55 16.45 8.97
CA ASN A 559 -19.73 17.31 8.87
C ASN A 559 -20.77 16.84 7.84
N GLU A 560 -20.39 15.97 6.90
CA GLU A 560 -21.29 15.32 5.95
C GLU A 560 -21.99 14.07 6.51
N ASN A 561 -21.63 13.66 7.75
CA ASN A 561 -22.16 12.46 8.41
C ASN A 561 -21.97 11.19 7.56
N SER A 562 -20.82 11.05 6.94
CA SER A 562 -20.48 9.94 6.02
C SER A 562 -19.57 8.89 6.65
N GLY A 563 -18.77 9.23 7.68
CA GLY A 563 -17.79 8.32 8.29
C GLY A 563 -18.42 7.07 8.91
N ALA A 564 -17.74 5.92 8.77
CA ALA A 564 -18.24 4.63 9.26
C ALA A 564 -18.13 4.50 10.79
N GLU A 565 -16.95 4.77 11.33
CA GLU A 565 -16.70 4.72 12.78
C GLU A 565 -15.75 5.85 13.17
N ILE A 566 -16.17 6.69 14.12
CA ILE A 566 -15.37 7.81 14.60
C ILE A 566 -15.45 7.84 16.12
N THR A 567 -14.33 7.55 16.78
CA THR A 567 -14.16 7.68 18.22
C THR A 567 -13.34 8.92 18.52
N LEU A 568 -13.83 9.76 19.42
CA LEU A 568 -13.13 10.93 19.96
C LEU A 568 -12.91 10.76 21.46
N THR A 569 -11.65 10.80 21.87
CA THR A 569 -11.25 10.79 23.29
C THR A 569 -10.63 12.13 23.64
N ILE A 570 -11.14 12.79 24.67
CA ILE A 570 -10.70 14.12 25.11
C ILE A 570 -10.34 14.03 26.61
N ASP A 571 -9.10 14.34 26.97
CA ASP A 571 -8.72 14.47 28.38
C ASP A 571 -9.25 15.80 28.99
N LYS A 572 -9.13 15.95 30.30
CA LYS A 572 -9.66 17.11 31.02
C LYS A 572 -8.94 18.44 30.69
N ASP A 573 -7.71 18.37 30.19
CA ASP A 573 -6.85 19.52 29.90
C ASP A 573 -6.89 19.89 28.38
N SER A 574 -7.70 19.17 27.58
CA SER A 574 -7.90 19.42 26.16
C SER A 574 -9.20 20.16 25.89
N THR A 575 -9.24 20.94 24.80
CA THR A 575 -10.43 21.66 24.36
C THR A 575 -10.80 21.34 22.93
N LEU A 576 -12.11 21.19 22.67
CA LEU A 576 -12.68 21.07 21.34
C LEU A 576 -13.52 22.31 21.05
N LYS A 577 -13.27 23.01 19.94
CA LYS A 577 -14.12 24.10 19.45
C LYS A 577 -14.67 23.73 18.06
N LEU A 578 -15.99 23.72 17.91
CA LEU A 578 -16.62 23.37 16.64
C LEU A 578 -16.66 24.58 15.69
N THR A 579 -16.38 24.32 14.40
CA THR A 579 -16.56 25.26 13.29
C THR A 579 -17.65 24.84 12.32
N GLY A 580 -18.29 23.68 12.57
CA GLY A 580 -19.41 23.12 11.81
C GLY A 580 -20.10 22.00 12.57
N ASP A 581 -21.31 21.63 12.15
CA ASP A 581 -21.99 20.46 12.70
C ASP A 581 -21.07 19.24 12.56
N SER A 582 -20.99 18.43 13.61
CA SER A 582 -20.05 17.33 13.70
C SER A 582 -20.75 16.04 14.09
N TYR A 583 -20.34 14.92 13.46
CA TYR A 583 -20.96 13.60 13.64
C TYR A 583 -19.90 12.56 13.97
N ILE A 584 -19.99 11.97 15.16
CA ILE A 584 -19.11 10.92 15.65
C ILE A 584 -19.92 9.74 16.17
N THR A 585 -19.31 8.56 16.24
CA THR A 585 -19.99 7.36 16.77
C THR A 585 -19.78 7.20 18.28
N LYS A 586 -18.66 7.71 18.81
CA LYS A 586 -18.34 7.61 20.25
C LYS A 586 -17.60 8.82 20.74
N LEU A 587 -17.97 9.29 21.94
CA LEU A 587 -17.27 10.32 22.68
C LEU A 587 -16.86 9.78 24.06
N ASP A 588 -15.55 9.77 24.33
CA ASP A 588 -14.96 9.51 25.64
C ASP A 588 -14.34 10.81 26.16
N ASN A 589 -15.10 11.61 26.92
CA ASN A 589 -14.63 12.87 27.49
C ASN A 589 -14.40 12.72 28.99
N GLU A 590 -13.18 12.99 29.47
CA GLU A 590 -12.86 12.97 30.90
C GLU A 590 -13.61 14.06 31.68
N ASP A 591 -13.98 15.19 31.04
CA ASP A 591 -14.91 16.16 31.60
C ASP A 591 -16.37 15.73 31.34
N SER A 592 -16.97 15.09 32.32
CA SER A 592 -18.34 14.58 32.20
C SER A 592 -19.41 15.69 32.01
N THR A 593 -19.03 16.95 32.18
CA THR A 593 -19.94 18.11 31.97
C THR A 593 -19.80 18.68 30.55
N ASN A 594 -18.83 18.21 29.77
CA ASN A 594 -18.47 18.72 28.45
C ASN A 594 -18.16 20.23 28.42
N SER A 595 -17.70 20.81 29.53
CA SER A 595 -17.37 22.24 29.60
C SER A 595 -16.10 22.59 28.81
N ASN A 596 -15.31 21.58 28.46
CA ASN A 596 -14.16 21.66 27.55
C ASN A 596 -14.53 21.55 26.05
N ILE A 597 -15.84 21.51 25.73
CA ILE A 597 -16.34 21.54 24.36
C ILE A 597 -17.05 22.88 24.11
N ASP A 598 -16.45 23.74 23.30
CA ASP A 598 -17.10 24.94 22.76
C ASP A 598 -17.88 24.58 21.49
N PHE A 599 -19.17 24.45 21.60
CA PHE A 599 -20.03 24.16 20.46
C PHE A 599 -20.13 25.32 19.45
N ASN A 600 -19.83 26.55 19.86
CA ASN A 600 -19.77 27.73 19.00
C ASN A 600 -21.02 27.91 18.09
N GLY A 601 -22.20 27.50 18.60
CA GLY A 601 -23.47 27.54 17.88
C GLY A 601 -23.75 26.37 16.94
N TYR A 602 -22.82 25.44 16.79
CA TYR A 602 -22.96 24.22 16.00
C TYR A 602 -23.41 23.02 16.86
N LYS A 603 -23.69 21.91 16.25
CA LYS A 603 -24.19 20.69 16.88
C LYS A 603 -23.16 19.60 16.86
N LEU A 604 -23.05 18.86 17.98
CA LEU A 604 -22.32 17.61 18.05
C LEU A 604 -23.31 16.43 18.18
N TYR A 605 -23.26 15.53 17.23
CA TYR A 605 -24.02 14.30 17.26
C TYR A 605 -23.10 13.12 17.64
N VAL A 606 -23.53 12.36 18.64
CA VAL A 606 -22.85 11.13 19.08
C VAL A 606 -23.81 9.97 18.89
N ASP A 607 -23.47 8.99 18.05
CA ASP A 607 -24.32 7.87 17.66
C ASP A 607 -25.72 8.35 17.22
N GLY A 608 -25.74 9.38 16.35
CA GLY A 608 -26.95 9.99 15.81
C GLY A 608 -27.75 10.85 16.80
N LYS A 609 -27.31 10.97 18.07
CA LYS A 609 -28.00 11.76 19.10
C LYS A 609 -27.25 13.07 19.36
N GLN A 610 -27.95 14.19 19.19
CA GLN A 610 -27.41 15.51 19.56
C GLN A 610 -27.17 15.60 21.08
N ILE A 611 -26.01 16.11 21.49
CA ILE A 611 -25.61 16.18 22.90
C ILE A 611 -25.56 17.61 23.48
N ASN A 612 -25.76 18.65 22.65
CA ASN A 612 -25.82 20.08 23.05
C ASN A 612 -27.18 20.73 22.81
#